data_169c9b68187fb34b8550e1698a914fc7
#
_entry.id   169c9b68187fb34b8550e1698a914fc7
#
_cell.length_a   1.000
_cell.length_b   1.000
_cell.length_c   1.000
_cell.angle_alpha   90.00
_cell.angle_beta   90.00
_cell.angle_gamma   90.00
#
_symmetry.space_group_name_H-M   'P 1'
#
loop_
_entity.id
_entity.type
_entity.pdbx_description
1 polymer ?
#
loop_
_entity_poly.entity_id
_entity_poly.type
_entity_poly.pdbx_seq_one_letter_code
_entity_poly.pdbx_strand_id
1 'polypeptide(L)'
;MTQRTLVILKPDAVRRGLIGEVIGRIERKAGWTIPAMELRTLDQETLEQHYGEHKGKPFYEPLMGFMASGPVVVLVVEGERVIEGVRRLAGPTDPIAATPGSIRGDFGTIVRENLIHASDSEESAERELKIFFPGRVQA
;
A
#
# COMPACT_ATOMS: atom_id res chain seq x y z
N MET A 1 -0.11 17.03 -12.82
CA MET A 1 -0.05 15.85 -13.67
C MET A 1 -0.75 14.67 -13.01
N THR A 2 -1.71 14.08 -13.71
CA THR A 2 -2.46 12.95 -13.18
C THR A 2 -1.60 11.69 -13.18
N GLN A 3 -1.58 11.02 -12.05
CA GLN A 3 -0.82 9.80 -11.86
C GLN A 3 -1.72 8.73 -11.26
N ARG A 4 -1.25 7.49 -11.27
CA ARG A 4 -1.87 6.37 -10.56
C ARG A 4 -0.85 5.71 -9.68
N THR A 5 -1.30 5.24 -8.53
CA THR A 5 -0.43 4.53 -7.60
C THR A 5 -1.15 3.32 -7.03
N LEU A 6 -0.38 2.32 -6.62
CA LEU A 6 -0.91 1.16 -5.93
C LEU A 6 -0.82 1.38 -4.43
N VAL A 7 -1.90 1.09 -3.74
CA VAL A 7 -1.94 1.12 -2.28
C VAL A 7 -2.40 -0.24 -1.80
N ILE A 8 -1.74 -0.77 -0.77
CA ILE A 8 -2.16 -2.00 -0.11
C ILE A 8 -2.36 -1.68 1.36
N LEU A 9 -3.56 -1.95 1.87
CA LEU A 9 -3.79 -1.96 3.30
C LEU A 9 -3.41 -3.34 3.80
N LYS A 10 -2.38 -3.41 4.63
CA LYS A 10 -1.75 -4.67 5.03
C LYS A 10 -2.64 -5.44 6.01
N PRO A 11 -2.33 -6.72 6.26
CA PRO A 11 -3.18 -7.54 7.13
C PRO A 11 -3.43 -6.94 8.51
N ASP A 12 -2.47 -6.21 9.07
CA ASP A 12 -2.64 -5.57 10.37
C ASP A 12 -3.70 -4.46 10.31
N ALA A 13 -3.75 -3.67 9.24
CA ALA A 13 -4.77 -2.64 9.10
C ALA A 13 -6.16 -3.27 9.00
N VAL A 14 -6.27 -4.37 8.27
CA VAL A 14 -7.55 -5.07 8.11
C VAL A 14 -8.00 -5.66 9.44
N ARG A 15 -7.10 -6.38 10.14
CA ARG A 15 -7.43 -7.01 11.43
C ARG A 15 -7.82 -5.98 12.49
N ARG A 16 -7.22 -4.81 12.45
CA ARG A 16 -7.48 -3.77 13.45
C ARG A 16 -8.71 -2.91 13.13
N GLY A 17 -9.39 -3.22 12.02
CA GLY A 17 -10.60 -2.46 11.66
C GLY A 17 -10.29 -1.06 11.15
N LEU A 18 -9.15 -0.84 10.52
CA LEU A 18 -8.72 0.48 10.06
C LEU A 18 -8.95 0.72 8.57
N ILE A 19 -9.65 -0.20 7.88
CA ILE A 19 -9.92 -0.04 6.45
C ILE A 19 -10.59 1.30 6.18
N GLY A 20 -11.69 1.58 6.88
CA GLY A 20 -12.45 2.81 6.66
C GLY A 20 -11.65 4.06 7.00
N GLU A 21 -10.84 4.00 8.05
CA GLU A 21 -10.04 5.14 8.45
C GLU A 21 -8.99 5.48 7.38
N VAL A 22 -8.28 4.47 6.89
CA VAL A 22 -7.22 4.70 5.89
C VAL A 22 -7.82 5.16 4.57
N ILE A 23 -8.85 4.46 4.09
CA ILE A 23 -9.51 4.84 2.84
C ILE A 23 -10.13 6.22 2.95
N GLY A 24 -10.73 6.54 4.08
CA GLY A 24 -11.31 7.87 4.31
C GLY A 24 -10.29 8.98 4.21
N ARG A 25 -9.09 8.77 4.71
CA ARG A 25 -8.02 9.78 4.60
C ARG A 25 -7.62 10.01 3.15
N ILE A 26 -7.57 8.92 2.35
CA ILE A 26 -7.26 9.04 0.93
C ILE A 26 -8.40 9.77 0.20
N GLU A 27 -9.64 9.37 0.45
CA GLU A 27 -10.79 9.95 -0.23
C GLU A 27 -11.00 11.43 0.07
N ARG A 28 -10.60 11.89 1.24
CA ARG A 28 -10.77 13.29 1.61
C ARG A 28 -9.79 14.22 0.93
N LYS A 29 -8.76 13.69 0.26
CA LYS A 29 -7.84 14.53 -0.50
C LYS A 29 -8.52 15.01 -1.77
N ALA A 30 -8.53 16.31 -1.97
CA ALA A 30 -9.20 16.90 -3.13
C ALA A 30 -8.62 16.37 -4.44
N GLY A 31 -9.50 15.94 -5.32
CA GLY A 31 -9.10 15.52 -6.67
C GLY A 31 -8.56 14.09 -6.78
N TRP A 32 -8.50 13.35 -5.68
CA TRP A 32 -8.08 11.95 -5.73
C TRP A 32 -9.30 11.03 -5.79
N THR A 33 -9.22 10.01 -6.65
CA THR A 33 -10.28 9.01 -6.81
C THR A 33 -9.71 7.62 -6.65
N ILE A 34 -10.60 6.66 -6.40
CA ILE A 34 -10.22 5.25 -6.24
C ILE A 34 -10.93 4.45 -7.32
N PRO A 35 -10.34 4.32 -8.53
CA PRO A 35 -11.02 3.62 -9.62
C PRO A 35 -11.13 2.11 -9.46
N ALA A 36 -10.34 1.50 -8.56
CA ALA A 36 -10.43 0.06 -8.31
C ALA A 36 -10.05 -0.25 -6.87
N MET A 37 -10.73 -1.22 -6.27
CA MET A 37 -10.48 -1.62 -4.89
C MET A 37 -10.97 -3.06 -4.70
N GLU A 38 -10.14 -3.89 -4.05
CA GLU A 38 -10.48 -5.30 -3.76
C GLU A 38 -9.99 -5.72 -2.40
N LEU A 39 -10.81 -6.46 -1.69
CA LEU A 39 -10.39 -7.19 -0.50
C LEU A 39 -10.00 -8.60 -0.96
N ARG A 40 -8.77 -9.01 -0.71
CA ARG A 40 -8.32 -10.33 -1.13
C ARG A 40 -7.15 -10.83 -0.30
N THR A 41 -6.95 -12.16 -0.32
CA THR A 41 -5.78 -12.78 0.28
C THR A 41 -4.75 -12.99 -0.82
N LEU A 42 -3.51 -12.54 -0.60
CA LEU A 42 -2.49 -12.62 -1.63
C LEU A 42 -1.90 -14.03 -1.69
N ASP A 43 -1.78 -14.55 -2.92
CA ASP A 43 -1.16 -15.85 -3.13
C ASP A 43 0.36 -15.72 -3.23
N GLN A 44 1.04 -16.86 -3.17
CA GLN A 44 2.50 -16.90 -3.17
C GLN A 44 3.09 -16.29 -4.44
N GLU A 45 2.46 -16.55 -5.59
CA GLU A 45 2.96 -16.03 -6.87
C GLU A 45 2.91 -14.51 -6.90
N THR A 46 1.79 -13.92 -6.47
CA THR A 46 1.65 -12.45 -6.43
C THR A 46 2.67 -11.84 -5.49
N LEU A 47 2.85 -12.45 -4.31
CA LEU A 47 3.82 -11.95 -3.34
C LEU A 47 5.24 -12.04 -3.87
N GLU A 48 5.58 -13.11 -4.57
CA GLU A 48 6.92 -13.25 -5.16
C GLU A 48 7.16 -12.21 -6.24
N GLN A 49 6.15 -11.90 -7.05
CA GLN A 49 6.28 -10.87 -8.06
C GLN A 49 6.48 -9.50 -7.43
N HIS A 50 5.75 -9.21 -6.37
CA HIS A 50 5.79 -7.89 -5.75
C HIS A 50 7.06 -7.67 -4.93
N TYR A 51 7.48 -8.67 -4.17
CA TYR A 51 8.64 -8.56 -3.27
C TYR A 51 9.89 -9.28 -3.76
N GLY A 52 9.89 -9.76 -5.01
CA GLY A 52 10.97 -10.62 -5.53
C GLY A 52 12.36 -10.02 -5.47
N GLU A 53 12.48 -8.69 -5.58
CA GLU A 53 13.77 -8.01 -5.52
C GLU A 53 14.42 -8.12 -4.14
N HIS A 54 13.65 -8.48 -3.12
CA HIS A 54 14.15 -8.64 -1.75
C HIS A 54 14.50 -10.09 -1.41
N LYS A 55 14.30 -11.02 -2.34
CA LYS A 55 14.57 -12.43 -2.10
C LYS A 55 16.01 -12.63 -1.66
N GLY A 56 16.20 -13.43 -0.62
CA GLY A 56 17.53 -13.66 -0.05
C GLY A 56 17.91 -12.71 1.07
N LYS A 57 17.15 -11.65 1.29
CA LYS A 57 17.41 -10.73 2.39
C LYS A 57 16.78 -11.28 3.67
N PRO A 58 17.37 -10.97 4.85
CA PRO A 58 16.85 -11.53 6.13
C PRO A 58 15.40 -11.23 6.41
N PHE A 59 14.87 -10.08 5.96
CA PHE A 59 13.49 -9.69 6.24
C PHE A 59 12.49 -10.29 5.25
N TYR A 60 12.95 -10.96 4.17
CA TYR A 60 12.07 -11.42 3.10
C TYR A 60 11.04 -12.44 3.58
N GLU A 61 11.51 -13.53 4.22
CA GLU A 61 10.57 -14.57 4.66
C GLU A 61 9.57 -14.09 5.72
N PRO A 62 10.00 -13.33 6.74
CA PRO A 62 9.03 -12.77 7.68
C PRO A 62 8.02 -11.84 7.01
N LEU A 63 8.45 -11.05 6.02
CA LEU A 63 7.56 -10.16 5.30
C LEU A 63 6.53 -10.95 4.48
N MET A 64 6.99 -12.00 3.77
CA MET A 64 6.11 -12.85 2.97
C MET A 64 5.06 -13.51 3.86
N GLY A 65 5.49 -14.05 5.00
CA GLY A 65 4.58 -14.69 5.96
C GLY A 65 3.55 -13.70 6.50
N PHE A 66 3.99 -12.50 6.83
CA PHE A 66 3.08 -11.47 7.33
C PHE A 66 2.05 -11.08 6.25
N MET A 67 2.49 -10.81 5.04
CA MET A 67 1.60 -10.39 3.97
C MET A 67 0.62 -11.48 3.54
N ALA A 68 0.95 -12.75 3.77
CA ALA A 68 0.07 -13.87 3.48
C ALA A 68 -0.82 -14.25 4.67
N SER A 69 -0.66 -13.59 5.82
CA SER A 69 -1.31 -14.03 7.08
C SER A 69 -2.80 -13.73 7.15
N GLY A 70 -3.32 -12.94 6.25
CA GLY A 70 -4.74 -12.60 6.23
C GLY A 70 -5.06 -11.70 5.06
N PRO A 71 -6.34 -11.31 4.92
CA PRO A 71 -6.74 -10.48 3.78
C PRO A 71 -6.14 -9.08 3.85
N VAL A 72 -5.95 -8.52 2.67
CA VAL A 72 -5.48 -7.15 2.48
C VAL A 72 -6.49 -6.41 1.61
N VAL A 73 -6.43 -5.09 1.60
CA VAL A 73 -7.20 -4.31 0.63
C VAL A 73 -6.21 -3.71 -0.37
N VAL A 74 -6.43 -3.99 -1.65
CA VAL A 74 -5.58 -3.49 -2.72
C VAL A 74 -6.38 -2.45 -3.50
N LEU A 75 -5.81 -1.27 -3.70
CA LEU A 75 -6.54 -0.24 -4.43
C LEU A 75 -5.63 0.55 -5.37
N VAL A 76 -6.27 1.11 -6.41
CA VAL A 76 -5.65 2.08 -7.29
C VAL A 76 -6.13 3.45 -6.83
N VAL A 77 -5.20 4.38 -6.64
CA VAL A 77 -5.56 5.76 -6.35
C VAL A 77 -5.07 6.61 -7.52
N GLU A 78 -5.94 7.47 -8.02
CA GLU A 78 -5.64 8.29 -9.19
C GLU A 78 -5.82 9.76 -8.86
N GLY A 79 -4.90 10.60 -9.30
CA GLY A 79 -5.01 12.03 -9.09
C GLY A 79 -3.70 12.76 -9.26
N GLU A 80 -3.76 14.06 -9.01
CA GLU A 80 -2.60 14.94 -9.14
C GLU A 80 -1.57 14.61 -8.07
N ARG A 81 -0.34 14.32 -8.51
CA ARG A 81 0.79 14.03 -7.63
C ARG A 81 0.49 12.95 -6.59
N VAL A 82 -0.30 11.97 -6.98
CA VAL A 82 -0.80 10.98 -6.03
C VAL A 82 0.30 10.07 -5.47
N ILE A 83 1.35 9.82 -6.25
CA ILE A 83 2.44 8.97 -5.78
C ILE A 83 3.12 9.59 -4.57
N GLU A 84 3.57 10.82 -4.70
CA GLU A 84 4.19 11.54 -3.58
C GLU A 84 3.19 11.80 -2.46
N GLY A 85 1.97 12.18 -2.82
CA GLY A 85 0.95 12.54 -1.83
C GLY A 85 0.54 11.39 -0.93
N VAL A 86 0.34 10.20 -1.50
CA VAL A 86 -0.02 9.04 -0.70
C VAL A 86 1.13 8.63 0.21
N ARG A 87 2.37 8.71 -0.29
CA ARG A 87 3.53 8.40 0.55
C ARG A 87 3.65 9.35 1.73
N ARG A 88 3.37 10.63 1.52
CA ARG A 88 3.37 11.60 2.62
C ARG A 88 2.24 11.32 3.62
N LEU A 89 1.07 10.95 3.10
CA LEU A 89 -0.06 10.59 3.95
C LEU A 89 0.26 9.34 4.78
N ALA A 90 0.96 8.38 4.19
CA ALA A 90 1.34 7.15 4.88
C ALA A 90 2.41 7.39 5.96
N GLY A 91 3.36 8.26 5.69
CA GLY A 91 4.50 8.50 6.56
C GLY A 91 5.67 7.57 6.25
N PRO A 92 6.83 7.76 6.90
CA PRO A 92 8.01 6.93 6.66
C PRO A 92 7.78 5.50 7.14
N THR A 93 8.63 4.59 6.63
CA THR A 93 8.50 3.16 6.87
C THR A 93 8.48 2.80 8.37
N ASP A 94 9.30 3.47 9.17
CA ASP A 94 9.31 3.27 10.62
C ASP A 94 8.22 4.14 11.25
N PRO A 95 7.16 3.53 11.82
CA PRO A 95 6.05 4.31 12.37
C PRO A 95 6.44 5.25 13.51
N ILE A 96 7.45 4.88 14.32
CA ILE A 96 7.86 5.73 15.44
C ILE A 96 8.53 7.01 14.92
N ALA A 97 9.19 6.95 13.77
CA ALA A 97 9.78 8.13 13.13
C ALA A 97 8.75 8.97 12.40
N ALA A 98 7.52 8.47 12.22
CA ALA A 98 6.47 9.17 11.47
C ALA A 98 5.82 10.23 12.35
N THR A 99 5.48 11.37 11.73
CA THR A 99 4.81 12.44 12.47
C THR A 99 3.35 12.11 12.71
N PRO A 100 2.79 12.56 13.83
CA PRO A 100 1.33 12.49 14.04
C PRO A 100 0.60 13.15 12.88
N GLY A 101 -0.52 12.58 12.49
CA GLY A 101 -1.26 13.02 11.30
C GLY A 101 -1.05 12.11 10.11
N SER A 102 0.12 11.47 9.99
CA SER A 102 0.32 10.44 8.99
C SER A 102 -0.32 9.13 9.47
N ILE A 103 -0.64 8.25 8.54
CA ILE A 103 -1.27 6.96 8.90
C ILE A 103 -0.37 6.17 9.84
N ARG A 104 0.89 6.03 9.50
CA ARG A 104 1.83 5.27 10.34
C ARG A 104 2.10 5.98 11.67
N GLY A 105 2.16 7.30 11.66
CA GLY A 105 2.37 8.06 12.88
C GLY A 105 1.21 7.95 13.85
N ASP A 106 -0.01 7.88 13.34
CA ASP A 106 -1.20 7.78 14.19
C ASP A 106 -1.44 6.36 14.70
N PHE A 107 -1.13 5.33 13.91
CA PHE A 107 -1.60 3.98 14.19
C PHE A 107 -0.52 2.92 14.29
N GLY A 108 0.69 3.17 13.83
CA GLY A 108 1.74 2.17 13.79
C GLY A 108 2.72 2.29 14.93
N THR A 109 3.42 1.18 15.24
CA THR A 109 4.49 1.17 16.22
C THR A 109 5.73 0.43 15.73
N ILE A 110 5.57 -0.64 14.94
CA ILE A 110 6.72 -1.43 14.48
C ILE A 110 6.79 -1.47 12.97
N VAL A 111 8.00 -1.63 12.45
CA VAL A 111 8.25 -1.53 11.00
C VAL A 111 7.47 -2.56 10.19
N ARG A 112 7.45 -3.82 10.65
CA ARG A 112 6.77 -4.88 9.89
C ARG A 112 5.26 -4.67 9.79
N GLU A 113 4.65 -4.18 10.86
CA GLU A 113 3.21 -3.96 10.91
C GLU A 113 2.90 -2.48 10.80
N ASN A 114 3.19 -1.93 9.64
CA ASN A 114 3.09 -0.49 9.43
C ASN A 114 1.92 -0.08 8.52
N LEU A 115 0.90 -0.93 8.44
CA LEU A 115 -0.46 -0.63 7.98
C LEU A 115 -0.66 -0.50 6.47
N ILE A 116 0.25 0.12 5.75
CA ILE A 116 0.01 0.52 4.37
C ILE A 116 1.27 0.39 3.53
N HIS A 117 1.07 0.00 2.28
CA HIS A 117 2.09 0.08 1.24
C HIS A 117 1.62 1.11 0.22
N ALA A 118 2.54 1.92 -0.27
CA ALA A 118 2.30 2.85 -1.37
C ALA A 118 3.50 2.80 -2.31
N SER A 119 3.23 2.84 -3.61
CA SER A 119 4.31 2.84 -4.62
C SER A 119 5.25 4.01 -4.38
N ASP A 120 6.56 3.80 -4.58
CA ASP A 120 7.56 4.81 -4.27
C ASP A 120 7.99 5.68 -5.47
N SER A 121 7.53 5.35 -6.67
CA SER A 121 7.88 6.08 -7.88
C SER A 121 6.89 5.74 -8.98
N GLU A 122 6.92 6.51 -10.08
CA GLU A 122 6.08 6.17 -11.24
C GLU A 122 6.43 4.81 -11.81
N GLU A 123 7.71 4.47 -11.84
CA GLU A 123 8.17 3.18 -12.34
C GLU A 123 7.66 2.03 -11.47
N SER A 124 7.78 2.17 -10.16
CA SER A 124 7.27 1.17 -9.22
C SER A 124 5.76 1.05 -9.30
N ALA A 125 5.06 2.18 -9.42
CA ALA A 125 3.60 2.18 -9.52
C ALA A 125 3.15 1.41 -10.76
N GLU A 126 3.78 1.66 -11.91
CA GLU A 126 3.44 0.96 -13.13
C GLU A 126 3.64 -0.54 -13.01
N ARG A 127 4.78 -0.95 -12.47
CA ARG A 127 5.09 -2.37 -12.27
C ARG A 127 4.09 -3.02 -11.31
N GLU A 128 3.82 -2.37 -10.20
CA GLU A 128 2.93 -2.92 -9.18
C GLU A 128 1.49 -3.00 -9.66
N LEU A 129 1.02 -1.99 -10.39
CA LEU A 129 -0.33 -2.01 -10.93
C LEU A 129 -0.53 -3.15 -11.92
N LYS A 130 0.49 -3.48 -12.70
CA LYS A 130 0.41 -4.62 -13.62
C LYS A 130 0.31 -5.94 -12.87
N ILE A 131 0.94 -6.05 -11.71
CA ILE A 131 0.88 -7.26 -10.89
C ILE A 131 -0.51 -7.44 -10.29
N PHE A 132 -1.05 -6.37 -9.70
CA PHE A 132 -2.29 -6.46 -8.91
C PHE A 132 -3.56 -6.22 -9.71
N PHE A 133 -3.49 -5.40 -10.75
CA PHE A 133 -4.65 -5.06 -11.57
C PHE A 133 -4.29 -5.12 -13.06
N PRO A 134 -3.94 -6.31 -13.57
CA PRO A 134 -3.61 -6.43 -15.00
C PRO A 134 -4.82 -6.02 -15.83
N GLY A 135 -4.57 -5.23 -16.86
CA GLY A 135 -5.64 -4.73 -17.74
C GLY A 135 -6.20 -3.39 -17.34
N ARG A 136 -5.85 -2.85 -16.17
CA ARG A 136 -6.33 -1.52 -15.75
C ARG A 136 -5.27 -0.44 -15.88
N VAL A 137 -4.03 -0.82 -16.08
CA VAL A 137 -2.92 0.12 -16.11
C VAL A 137 -2.96 1.01 -17.34
N GLN A 138 -3.54 0.52 -18.41
CA GLN A 138 -3.52 1.16 -19.71
C GLN A 138 -4.79 1.94 -20.04
N ALA A 139 -5.63 2.12 -19.08
CA ALA A 139 -6.88 2.85 -19.29
C ALA A 139 -6.63 4.32 -19.63
#